data_40e1552567e8fc5dcf255b7c2b8cfe6c
#
_entry.id   40e1552567e8fc5dcf255b7c2b8cfe6c
#
_cell.length_a   1.000
_cell.length_b   1.000
_cell.length_c   1.000
_cell.angle_alpha   90.00
_cell.angle_beta   90.00
_cell.angle_gamma   90.00
#
_symmetry.space_group_name_H-M   'P 1'
#
loop_
_entity.id
_entity.type
_entity.pdbx_description
1 polymer ?
#
loop_
_entity_poly.entity_id
_entity_poly.type
_entity_poly.pdbx_seq_one_letter_code
_entity_poly.pdbx_strand_id
1 'polypeptide(L)'
;STGILNAIELHRPELLGSYRDMVRSSFSLNNGIFRVTTVMLLAPVCEELVFREISLSSSRRAFTCRHSDAIAILLSALLFALYHGNLVQFCYALPRGILLALLATWTSSLLPSILLHITINVSSYFTGMLPFALPHTGCILATGITSAAGFIALYLLLRRSGKSHKVS
;
A
#
# COMPACT_ATOMS: atom_id res chain seq x y z
N SER A 1 8.03 10.85 4.30
CA SER A 1 6.69 11.15 4.86
C SER A 1 6.74 12.15 6.02
N THR A 2 7.83 12.24 6.80
CA THR A 2 7.97 13.20 7.92
C THR A 2 7.82 14.64 7.45
N GLY A 3 8.41 15.02 6.33
CA GLY A 3 8.28 16.38 5.79
C GLY A 3 6.85 16.76 5.45
N ILE A 4 6.08 15.84 4.86
CA ILE A 4 4.68 16.06 4.51
C ILE A 4 3.82 16.17 5.79
N LEU A 5 4.02 15.27 6.75
CA LEU A 5 3.26 15.31 8.02
C LEU A 5 3.57 16.57 8.83
N ASN A 6 4.85 16.98 8.90
CA ASN A 6 5.23 18.23 9.56
C ASN A 6 4.66 19.46 8.85
N ALA A 7 4.63 19.48 7.52
CA ALA A 7 4.01 20.56 6.77
C ALA A 7 2.49 20.63 7.01
N ILE A 8 1.81 19.49 7.07
CA ILE A 8 0.38 19.41 7.41
C ILE A 8 0.16 19.85 8.86
N GLU A 9 0.98 19.42 9.81
CA GLU A 9 0.88 19.80 11.22
C GLU A 9 1.03 21.31 11.42
N LEU A 10 1.92 21.94 10.66
CA LEU A 10 2.18 23.38 10.74
C LEU A 10 1.06 24.23 10.14
N HIS A 11 0.48 23.79 9.01
CA HIS A 11 -0.46 24.60 8.23
C HIS A 11 -1.93 24.19 8.42
N ARG A 12 -2.20 22.94 8.74
CA ARG A 12 -3.55 22.37 8.85
C ARG A 12 -3.61 21.29 9.94
N PRO A 13 -3.41 21.63 11.22
CA PRO A 13 -3.37 20.68 12.35
C PRO A 13 -4.67 19.87 12.48
N GLU A 14 -5.81 20.44 12.12
CA GLU A 14 -7.11 19.78 12.14
C GLU A 14 -7.19 18.53 11.26
N LEU A 15 -6.50 18.54 10.11
CA LEU A 15 -6.47 17.37 9.20
C LEU A 15 -5.71 16.22 9.83
N LEU A 16 -4.63 16.53 10.55
CA LEU A 16 -3.83 15.52 11.23
C LEU A 16 -4.56 14.95 12.47
N GLY A 17 -5.34 15.78 13.17
CA GLY A 17 -6.21 15.35 14.28
C GLY A 17 -7.22 14.31 13.79
N SER A 18 -8.01 14.66 12.80
CA SER A 18 -9.01 13.77 12.20
C SER A 18 -8.39 12.46 11.68
N TYR A 19 -7.21 12.54 11.07
CA TYR A 19 -6.47 11.35 10.63
C TYR A 19 -6.06 10.46 11.79
N ARG A 20 -5.49 11.02 12.87
CA ARG A 20 -5.09 10.28 14.07
C ARG A 20 -6.28 9.58 14.74
N ASP A 21 -7.42 10.25 14.84
CA ASP A 21 -8.63 9.69 15.43
C ASP A 21 -9.19 8.53 14.58
N MET A 22 -9.18 8.67 13.27
CA MET A 22 -9.57 7.60 12.34
C MET A 22 -8.64 6.39 12.49
N VAL A 23 -7.32 6.58 12.54
CA VAL A 23 -6.34 5.49 12.72
C VAL A 23 -6.54 4.82 14.07
N ARG A 24 -6.67 5.59 15.16
CA ARG A 24 -6.94 5.05 16.49
C ARG A 24 -8.21 4.23 16.53
N SER A 25 -9.30 4.72 15.94
CA SER A 25 -10.57 4.00 15.88
C SER A 25 -10.46 2.70 15.05
N SER A 26 -9.67 2.70 13.99
CA SER A 26 -9.49 1.54 13.13
C SER A 26 -8.67 0.43 13.79
N PHE A 27 -7.69 0.79 14.62
CA PHE A 27 -6.76 -0.16 15.26
C PHE A 27 -7.01 -0.36 16.76
N SER A 28 -8.08 0.20 17.34
CA SER A 28 -8.40 -0.01 18.74
C SER A 28 -8.82 -1.47 19.00
N LEU A 29 -8.15 -2.12 19.95
CA LEU A 29 -8.49 -3.48 20.39
C LEU A 29 -9.90 -3.59 20.97
N ASN A 30 -10.50 -2.45 21.43
CA ASN A 30 -11.88 -2.41 21.87
C ASN A 30 -12.89 -2.75 20.77
N ASN A 31 -12.49 -2.64 19.49
CA ASN A 31 -13.30 -3.03 18.34
C ASN A 31 -13.19 -4.51 17.98
N GLY A 32 -12.49 -5.31 18.79
CA GLY A 32 -12.34 -6.74 18.65
C GLY A 32 -11.34 -7.15 17.56
N ILE A 33 -10.82 -8.36 17.73
CA ILE A 33 -9.88 -9.00 16.80
C ILE A 33 -10.42 -9.06 15.37
N PHE A 34 -11.73 -9.18 15.22
CA PHE A 34 -12.40 -9.24 13.92
C PHE A 34 -12.15 -7.99 13.08
N ARG A 35 -12.25 -6.78 13.67
CA ARG A 35 -12.00 -5.53 12.94
C ARG A 35 -10.54 -5.38 12.53
N VAL A 36 -9.63 -5.74 13.44
CA VAL A 36 -8.18 -5.72 13.16
C VAL A 36 -7.85 -6.66 12.00
N THR A 37 -8.37 -7.89 12.04
CA THR A 37 -8.17 -8.86 10.95
C THR A 37 -8.76 -8.37 9.63
N THR A 38 -9.93 -7.73 9.67
CA THR A 38 -10.56 -7.17 8.47
C THR A 38 -9.67 -6.10 7.83
N VAL A 39 -9.17 -5.14 8.60
CA VAL A 39 -8.32 -4.05 8.07
C VAL A 39 -6.96 -4.56 7.60
N MET A 40 -6.42 -5.59 8.26
CA MET A 40 -5.09 -6.11 7.94
C MET A 40 -5.07 -7.08 6.77
N LEU A 41 -6.11 -7.89 6.62
CA LEU A 41 -6.14 -8.98 5.64
C LEU A 41 -7.23 -8.80 4.59
N LEU A 42 -8.48 -8.65 5.01
CA LEU A 42 -9.60 -8.63 4.06
C LEU A 42 -9.63 -7.35 3.20
N ALA A 43 -9.42 -6.19 3.81
CA ALA A 43 -9.41 -4.94 3.08
C ALA A 43 -8.31 -4.92 1.99
N PRO A 44 -7.03 -5.24 2.28
CA PRO A 44 -6.01 -5.36 1.24
C PRO A 44 -6.39 -6.30 0.10
N VAL A 45 -6.97 -7.46 0.39
CA VAL A 45 -7.40 -8.40 -0.65
C VAL A 45 -8.49 -7.78 -1.54
N CYS A 46 -9.52 -7.20 -0.93
CA CYS A 46 -10.61 -6.55 -1.67
C CYS A 46 -10.10 -5.35 -2.49
N GLU A 47 -9.23 -4.55 -1.91
CA GLU A 47 -8.65 -3.38 -2.58
C GLU A 47 -7.80 -3.79 -3.78
N GLU A 48 -6.97 -4.82 -3.66
CA GLU A 48 -6.18 -5.31 -4.79
C GLU A 48 -7.07 -5.89 -5.90
N LEU A 49 -8.16 -6.60 -5.57
CA LEU A 49 -9.12 -7.06 -6.56
C LEU A 49 -9.78 -5.88 -7.31
N VAL A 50 -10.19 -4.85 -6.59
CA VAL A 50 -10.84 -3.68 -7.22
C VAL A 50 -9.85 -2.86 -8.05
N PHE A 51 -8.70 -2.52 -7.48
CA PHE A 51 -7.79 -1.57 -8.11
C PHE A 51 -6.82 -2.22 -9.10
N ARG A 52 -6.44 -3.48 -8.95
CA ARG A 52 -5.50 -4.15 -9.86
C ARG A 52 -6.21 -5.07 -10.84
N GLU A 53 -7.14 -5.90 -10.38
CA GLU A 53 -7.86 -6.76 -11.34
C GLU A 53 -8.84 -5.95 -12.18
N ILE A 54 -9.68 -5.12 -11.56
CA ILE A 54 -10.72 -4.41 -12.31
C ILE A 54 -10.18 -3.10 -12.90
N SER A 55 -9.72 -2.16 -12.08
CA SER A 55 -9.37 -0.81 -12.53
C SER A 55 -8.13 -0.81 -13.45
N LEU A 56 -7.01 -1.43 -13.03
CA LEU A 56 -5.78 -1.47 -13.82
C LEU A 56 -5.98 -2.22 -15.14
N SER A 57 -6.61 -3.40 -15.10
CA SER A 57 -6.81 -4.23 -16.30
C SER A 57 -7.80 -3.60 -17.27
N SER A 58 -8.85 -2.93 -16.78
CA SER A 58 -9.80 -2.19 -17.62
C SER A 58 -9.17 -0.98 -18.26
N SER A 59 -8.36 -0.23 -17.52
CA SER A 59 -7.63 0.92 -18.05
C SER A 59 -6.63 0.50 -19.13
N ARG A 60 -5.91 -0.60 -18.94
CA ARG A 60 -5.01 -1.15 -19.97
C ARG A 60 -5.73 -1.52 -21.26
N ARG A 61 -6.95 -2.03 -21.18
CA ARG A 61 -7.77 -2.33 -22.36
C ARG A 61 -8.34 -1.08 -23.03
N ALA A 62 -8.64 -0.05 -22.24
CA ALA A 62 -9.21 1.20 -22.76
C ALA A 62 -8.18 2.09 -23.48
N PHE A 63 -6.93 2.06 -23.06
CA PHE A 63 -5.86 2.87 -23.67
C PHE A 63 -5.00 2.01 -24.60
N THR A 64 -5.02 2.32 -25.91
CA THR A 64 -4.26 1.60 -26.94
C THR A 64 -3.00 2.33 -27.40
N CYS A 65 -2.54 3.33 -26.63
CA CYS A 65 -1.35 4.10 -26.98
C CYS A 65 -0.06 3.48 -26.44
N ARG A 66 1.09 3.99 -26.91
CA ARG A 66 2.44 3.52 -26.50
C ARG A 66 2.66 3.51 -24.98
N HIS A 67 1.96 4.38 -24.25
CA HIS A 67 2.11 4.54 -22.80
C HIS A 67 0.91 3.99 -22.02
N SER A 68 0.12 3.10 -22.60
CA SER A 68 -1.09 2.55 -21.97
C SER A 68 -0.84 1.96 -20.58
N ASP A 69 0.26 1.23 -20.40
CA ASP A 69 0.62 0.65 -19.08
C ASP A 69 0.90 1.72 -18.03
N ALA A 70 1.65 2.75 -18.39
CA ALA A 70 1.95 3.84 -17.46
C ALA A 70 0.68 4.62 -17.07
N ILE A 71 -0.19 4.91 -18.04
CA ILE A 71 -1.47 5.58 -17.79
C ILE A 71 -2.36 4.72 -16.90
N ALA A 72 -2.46 3.43 -17.18
CA ALA A 72 -3.26 2.50 -16.39
C ALA A 72 -2.75 2.37 -14.94
N ILE A 73 -1.43 2.30 -14.75
CA ILE A 73 -0.81 2.27 -13.42
C ILE A 73 -1.12 3.55 -12.65
N LEU A 74 -0.92 4.71 -13.27
CA LEU A 74 -1.19 6.01 -12.63
C LEU A 74 -2.67 6.17 -12.28
N LEU A 75 -3.57 5.80 -13.18
CA LEU A 75 -5.01 5.90 -12.96
C LEU A 75 -5.47 4.96 -11.82
N SER A 76 -5.02 3.70 -11.84
CA SER A 76 -5.31 2.75 -10.76
C SER A 76 -4.79 3.23 -9.41
N ALA A 77 -3.57 3.79 -9.35
CA ALA A 77 -2.96 4.33 -8.15
C ALA A 77 -3.69 5.59 -7.65
N LEU A 78 -4.12 6.45 -8.56
CA LEU A 78 -4.89 7.65 -8.24
C LEU A 78 -6.25 7.30 -7.64
N LEU A 79 -6.99 6.39 -8.27
CA LEU A 79 -8.27 5.89 -7.76
C LEU A 79 -8.12 5.24 -6.38
N PHE A 80 -7.07 4.43 -6.19
CA PHE A 80 -6.72 3.84 -4.90
C PHE A 80 -6.47 4.90 -3.82
N ALA A 81 -5.72 5.95 -4.15
CA ALA A 81 -5.42 7.02 -3.21
C ALA A 81 -6.66 7.87 -2.86
N LEU A 82 -7.50 8.18 -3.86
CA LEU A 82 -8.75 8.92 -3.68
C LEU A 82 -9.77 8.15 -2.85
N TYR A 83 -9.84 6.83 -3.00
CA TYR A 83 -10.74 5.95 -2.25
C TYR A 83 -10.58 6.11 -0.72
N HIS A 84 -9.40 6.46 -0.24
CA HIS A 84 -9.17 6.66 1.19
C HIS A 84 -9.88 7.89 1.78
N GLY A 85 -10.34 8.83 0.97
CA GLY A 85 -11.17 9.98 1.39
C GLY A 85 -10.49 10.97 2.34
N ASN A 86 -9.19 10.86 2.58
CA ASN A 86 -8.43 11.70 3.49
C ASN A 86 -7.13 12.15 2.84
N LEU A 87 -6.84 13.47 2.90
CA LEU A 87 -5.67 14.07 2.24
C LEU A 87 -4.34 13.50 2.78
N VAL A 88 -4.25 13.23 4.07
CA VAL A 88 -3.04 12.65 4.67
C VAL A 88 -2.81 11.24 4.13
N GLN A 89 -3.89 10.43 4.08
CA GLN A 89 -3.82 9.10 3.49
C GLN A 89 -3.50 9.15 2.00
N PHE A 90 -4.11 10.05 1.25
CA PHE A 90 -3.83 10.24 -0.17
C PHE A 90 -2.34 10.39 -0.45
N CYS A 91 -1.63 11.22 0.33
CA CYS A 91 -0.20 11.49 0.13
C CYS A 91 0.69 10.25 0.24
N TYR A 92 0.35 9.28 1.08
CA TYR A 92 1.13 8.05 1.18
C TYR A 92 0.49 6.86 0.44
N ALA A 93 -0.82 6.89 0.20
CA ALA A 93 -1.50 5.84 -0.55
C ALA A 93 -1.17 5.91 -2.04
N LEU A 94 -0.98 7.10 -2.60
CA LEU A 94 -0.63 7.27 -4.01
C LEU A 94 0.70 6.57 -4.39
N PRO A 95 1.84 6.82 -3.74
CA PRO A 95 3.09 6.10 -4.04
C PRO A 95 2.99 4.61 -3.76
N ARG A 96 2.25 4.18 -2.73
CA ARG A 96 1.96 2.75 -2.49
C ARG A 96 1.15 2.15 -3.62
N GLY A 97 0.12 2.85 -4.07
CA GLY A 97 -0.72 2.44 -5.19
C GLY A 97 0.07 2.21 -6.47
N ILE A 98 1.02 3.11 -6.78
CA ILE A 98 1.94 2.97 -7.91
C ILE A 98 2.80 1.71 -7.75
N LEU A 99 3.41 1.52 -6.58
CA LEU A 99 4.26 0.35 -6.29
C LEU A 99 3.51 -0.97 -6.46
N LEU A 100 2.31 -1.07 -5.90
CA LEU A 100 1.46 -2.26 -5.99
C LEU A 100 1.00 -2.53 -7.43
N ALA A 101 0.63 -1.48 -8.18
CA ALA A 101 0.25 -1.60 -9.59
C ALA A 101 1.44 -2.03 -10.47
N LEU A 102 2.63 -1.50 -10.23
CA LEU A 102 3.87 -1.94 -10.89
C LEU A 102 4.14 -3.42 -10.60
N LEU A 103 4.02 -3.84 -9.35
CA LEU A 103 4.27 -5.23 -8.94
C LEU A 103 3.29 -6.19 -9.62
N ALA A 104 1.99 -5.88 -9.61
CA ALA A 104 0.97 -6.65 -10.30
C ALA A 104 1.23 -6.74 -11.81
N THR A 105 1.67 -5.62 -12.42
CA THR A 105 2.01 -5.54 -13.84
C THR A 105 3.23 -6.40 -14.18
N TRP A 106 4.32 -6.29 -13.44
CA TRP A 106 5.58 -7.00 -13.69
C TRP A 106 5.47 -8.51 -13.47
N THR A 107 4.67 -8.90 -12.47
CA THR A 107 4.50 -10.33 -12.15
C THR A 107 3.35 -10.98 -12.92
N SER A 108 2.51 -10.18 -13.57
CA SER A 108 1.26 -10.63 -14.19
C SER A 108 0.40 -11.44 -13.21
N SER A 109 0.45 -11.08 -11.93
CA SER A 109 -0.23 -11.78 -10.85
C SER A 109 -0.62 -10.79 -9.74
N LEU A 110 -1.78 -11.01 -9.13
CA LEU A 110 -2.25 -10.24 -7.98
C LEU A 110 -1.60 -10.68 -6.67
N LEU A 111 -1.19 -11.94 -6.56
CA LEU A 111 -0.72 -12.50 -5.31
C LEU A 111 0.46 -11.73 -4.69
N PRO A 112 1.51 -11.35 -5.44
CA PRO A 112 2.60 -10.55 -4.88
C PRO A 112 2.14 -9.17 -4.38
N SER A 113 1.22 -8.53 -5.10
CA SER A 113 0.65 -7.24 -4.72
C SER A 113 -0.17 -7.35 -3.42
N ILE A 114 -1.04 -8.36 -3.31
CA ILE A 114 -1.81 -8.66 -2.09
C ILE A 114 -0.87 -8.91 -0.90
N LEU A 115 0.15 -9.75 -1.06
CA LEU A 115 1.08 -10.08 0.03
C LEU A 115 1.86 -8.85 0.49
N LEU A 116 2.34 -8.02 -0.44
CA LEU A 116 3.02 -6.78 -0.10
C LEU A 116 2.09 -5.81 0.62
N HIS A 117 0.85 -5.67 0.15
CA HIS A 117 -0.14 -4.78 0.77
C HIS A 117 -0.47 -5.21 2.21
N ILE A 118 -0.74 -6.51 2.43
CA ILE A 118 -0.93 -7.09 3.76
C ILE A 118 0.29 -6.81 4.65
N THR A 119 1.49 -7.03 4.15
CA THR A 119 2.73 -6.79 4.90
C THR A 119 2.85 -5.33 5.33
N ILE A 120 2.52 -4.38 4.45
CA ILE A 120 2.53 -2.95 4.76
C ILE A 120 1.52 -2.63 5.87
N ASN A 121 0.29 -3.16 5.80
CA ASN A 121 -0.74 -2.91 6.80
C ASN A 121 -0.40 -3.52 8.15
N VAL A 122 0.07 -4.76 8.17
CA VAL A 122 0.54 -5.45 9.38
C VAL A 122 1.72 -4.71 10.03
N SER A 123 2.72 -4.32 9.24
CA SER A 123 3.87 -3.54 9.75
C SER A 123 3.44 -2.19 10.33
N SER A 124 2.51 -1.52 9.68
CA SER A 124 1.97 -0.23 10.15
C SER A 124 1.23 -0.37 11.49
N TYR A 125 0.50 -1.47 11.68
CA TYR A 125 -0.16 -1.78 12.94
C TYR A 125 0.84 -2.01 14.08
N PHE A 126 1.83 -2.87 13.88
CA PHE A 126 2.83 -3.15 14.89
C PHE A 126 3.66 -1.91 15.26
N THR A 127 4.03 -1.08 14.28
CA THR A 127 4.74 0.17 14.56
C THR A 127 3.87 1.16 15.35
N GLY A 128 2.56 1.18 15.13
CA GLY A 128 1.61 1.99 15.89
C GLY A 128 1.35 1.49 17.32
N MET A 129 1.58 0.20 17.60
CA MET A 129 1.41 -0.40 18.93
C MET A 129 2.66 -0.32 19.82
N LEU A 130 3.85 -0.03 19.27
CA LEU A 130 5.06 0.07 20.08
C LEU A 130 4.96 1.27 21.01
N PRO A 131 4.97 1.07 22.36
CA PRO A 131 4.83 2.16 23.35
C PRO A 131 6.07 3.05 23.42
N PHE A 132 7.15 2.64 22.77
CA PHE A 132 8.34 3.45 22.60
C PHE A 132 8.17 4.29 21.34
N ALA A 133 8.09 5.60 21.52
CA ALA A 133 8.36 6.57 20.49
C ALA A 133 9.79 6.38 19.96
N LEU A 134 9.98 5.36 19.12
CA LEU A 134 11.02 5.49 18.13
C LEU A 134 10.75 6.83 17.45
N PRO A 135 11.72 7.73 17.38
CA PRO A 135 11.51 8.99 16.68
C PRO A 135 10.86 8.63 15.34
N HIS A 136 9.84 9.38 14.92
CA HIS A 136 9.04 9.08 13.72
C HIS A 136 9.89 8.67 12.51
N THR A 137 11.11 9.16 12.41
CA THR A 137 12.17 8.72 11.49
C THR A 137 12.52 7.23 11.60
N GLY A 138 12.62 6.67 12.80
CA GLY A 138 12.95 5.26 13.00
C GLY A 138 11.82 4.32 12.53
N CYS A 139 10.56 4.68 12.80
CA CYS A 139 9.40 3.91 12.33
C CYS A 139 9.29 3.93 10.80
N ILE A 140 9.56 5.08 10.18
CA ILE A 140 9.52 5.23 8.72
C ILE A 140 10.63 4.44 8.06
N LEU A 141 11.85 4.51 8.62
CA LEU A 141 12.98 3.73 8.13
C LEU A 141 12.74 2.23 8.30
N ALA A 142 12.23 1.78 9.46
CA ALA A 142 11.92 0.37 9.70
C ALA A 142 10.83 -0.13 8.73
N THR A 143 9.74 0.63 8.52
CA THR A 143 8.68 0.28 7.57
C THR A 143 9.20 0.30 6.13
N GLY A 144 10.05 1.27 5.78
CA GLY A 144 10.68 1.36 4.46
C GLY A 144 11.62 0.20 4.18
N ILE A 145 12.47 -0.15 5.16
CA ILE A 145 13.45 -1.25 5.04
C ILE A 145 12.72 -2.60 4.96
N THR A 146 11.72 -2.85 5.81
CA THR A 146 10.96 -4.11 5.79
C THR A 146 10.17 -4.27 4.49
N SER A 147 9.58 -3.19 3.98
CA SER A 147 8.89 -3.20 2.69
C SER A 147 9.85 -3.43 1.52
N ALA A 148 11.02 -2.79 1.52
CA ALA A 148 12.05 -2.99 0.50
C ALA A 148 12.65 -4.41 0.56
N ALA A 149 12.91 -4.94 1.75
CA ALA A 149 13.41 -6.30 1.94
C ALA A 149 12.38 -7.35 1.48
N GLY A 150 11.10 -7.16 1.82
CA GLY A 150 10.00 -7.99 1.35
C GLY A 150 9.88 -7.97 -0.19
N PHE A 151 10.00 -6.79 -0.79
CA PHE A 151 9.99 -6.62 -2.24
C PHE A 151 11.18 -7.33 -2.92
N ILE A 152 12.39 -7.16 -2.39
CA ILE A 152 13.61 -7.80 -2.91
C ILE A 152 13.50 -9.33 -2.78
N ALA A 153 13.07 -9.84 -1.62
CA ALA A 153 12.89 -11.27 -1.41
C ALA A 153 11.87 -11.87 -2.39
N LEU A 154 10.74 -11.20 -2.57
CA LEU A 154 9.70 -11.61 -3.51
C LEU A 154 10.20 -11.57 -4.96
N TYR A 155 10.89 -10.50 -5.36
CA TYR A 155 11.51 -10.39 -6.68
C TYR A 155 12.51 -11.54 -6.95
N LEU A 156 13.36 -11.86 -5.98
CA LEU A 156 14.33 -12.95 -6.10
C LEU A 156 13.64 -14.33 -6.21
N LEU A 157 12.56 -14.56 -5.45
CA LEU A 157 11.77 -15.79 -5.53
C LEU A 157 11.11 -15.95 -6.90
N LEU A 158 10.48 -14.89 -7.41
CA LEU A 158 9.84 -14.90 -8.73
C LEU A 158 10.84 -15.08 -9.87
N ARG A 159 12.03 -14.46 -9.78
CA ARG A 159 13.12 -14.64 -10.74
C ARG A 159 13.64 -16.07 -10.77
N ARG A 160 13.66 -16.77 -9.61
CA ARG A 160 14.04 -18.20 -9.52
C ARG A 160 12.97 -19.09 -10.17
N SER A 161 11.70 -18.82 -9.90
CA SER A 161 10.57 -19.57 -10.47
C SER A 161 10.50 -19.44 -12.01
N GLY A 162 10.69 -18.24 -12.54
CA GLY A 162 10.67 -17.99 -13.98
C GLY A 162 11.83 -18.65 -14.76
N LYS A 163 12.93 -19.02 -14.10
CA LYS A 163 14.01 -19.79 -14.72
C LYS A 163 13.70 -21.29 -14.80
N SER A 164 12.86 -21.82 -13.92
CA SER A 164 12.46 -23.23 -13.92
C SER A 164 11.56 -23.60 -15.10
N HIS A 165 10.79 -22.67 -15.65
CA HIS A 165 9.89 -22.92 -16.78
C HIS A 165 10.55 -22.81 -18.17
N LYS A 166 11.81 -22.45 -18.29
CA LYS A 166 12.55 -22.35 -19.57
C LYS A 166 13.44 -23.56 -19.89
N VAL A 167 13.38 -24.61 -19.09
CA VAL A 167 14.25 -25.81 -19.22
C VAL A 167 13.44 -27.11 -19.43
N SER A 168 12.21 -26.98 -19.89
CA SER A 168 11.41 -28.15 -20.32
C SER A 168 10.93 -28.00 -21.75
#